data_cbc4ab367cae4c9f79072cc5897a60b4
#
_entry.id   cbc4ab367cae4c9f79072cc5897a60b4
#
_cell.length_a   1.000
_cell.length_b   1.000
_cell.length_c   1.000
_cell.angle_alpha   90.00
_cell.angle_beta   90.00
_cell.angle_gamma   90.00
#
_symmetry.space_group_name_H-M   'P 1'
#
loop_
_entity.id
_entity.type
_entity.pdbx_description
1 polymer ?
#
loop_
_entity_poly.entity_id
_entity_poly.type
_entity_poly.pdbx_seq_one_letter_code
_entity_poly.pdbx_strand_id
1 'polypeptide(L)'
;MLEEILQELNNWFLCPDGVHLGHYQVEDGSISLPFLSPGQYFRILGSVFNDGLYQYPTPDLTDETFDGAVWALAVPRAVVQLADEIAAWEQKNGAAAAGPYTSESFGGYSYTRAAASDGRPLGWQDIFSARLSRWRKVHGVAFAAQAMPPGTAWHPPDERRLGK
;
A
#
# COMPACT_ATOMS: atom_id res chain seq x y z
N MET A 1 -3.20 -4.03 -9.56
CA MET A 1 -2.78 -5.20 -8.72
C MET A 1 -1.80 -4.83 -7.62
N LEU A 2 -0.59 -4.26 -7.88
CA LEU A 2 0.36 -3.94 -6.78
C LEU A 2 -0.26 -3.00 -5.74
N GLU A 3 -0.91 -1.93 -6.16
CA GLU A 3 -1.57 -0.98 -5.25
C GLU A 3 -2.63 -1.64 -4.37
N GLU A 4 -3.47 -2.49 -4.93
CA GLU A 4 -4.49 -3.25 -4.19
C GLU A 4 -3.86 -4.17 -3.13
N ILE A 5 -2.72 -4.78 -3.46
CA ILE A 5 -1.98 -5.61 -2.51
C ILE A 5 -1.39 -4.75 -1.38
N LEU A 6 -0.80 -3.58 -1.68
CA LEU A 6 -0.29 -2.69 -0.65
C LEU A 6 -1.41 -2.18 0.27
N GLN A 7 -2.60 -1.93 -0.26
CA GLN A 7 -3.81 -1.61 0.51
C GLN A 7 -4.24 -2.79 1.39
N GLU A 8 -4.34 -4.00 0.83
CA GLU A 8 -4.70 -5.23 1.57
C GLU A 8 -3.71 -5.51 2.71
N LEU A 9 -2.42 -5.28 2.47
CA LEU A 9 -1.37 -5.41 3.47
C LEU A 9 -1.41 -4.31 4.54
N ASN A 10 -2.16 -3.23 4.30
CA ASN A 10 -2.06 -1.98 5.07
C ASN A 10 -0.59 -1.54 5.24
N ASN A 11 0.24 -1.79 4.22
CA ASN A 11 1.67 -1.55 4.27
C ASN A 11 2.19 -1.01 2.94
N TRP A 12 2.45 0.26 2.91
CA TRP A 12 2.97 0.98 1.75
C TRP A 12 4.49 0.90 1.62
N PHE A 13 5.19 0.28 2.57
CA PHE A 13 6.66 0.23 2.61
C PHE A 13 7.28 1.62 2.45
N LEU A 14 6.77 2.57 3.22
CA LEU A 14 7.23 3.95 3.19
C LEU A 14 8.71 4.02 3.56
N CYS A 15 9.49 4.77 2.79
CA CYS A 15 10.87 5.08 3.16
C CYS A 15 10.93 5.88 4.47
N PRO A 16 12.01 5.82 5.25
CA PRO A 16 12.26 6.82 6.29
C PRO A 16 12.19 8.22 5.67
N ASP A 17 11.48 9.13 6.31
CA ASP A 17 11.22 10.50 5.80
C ASP A 17 10.63 10.57 4.38
N GLY A 18 9.97 9.49 3.96
CA GLY A 18 9.45 9.34 2.61
C GLY A 18 8.12 10.04 2.33
N VAL A 19 7.59 10.85 3.25
CA VAL A 19 6.38 11.67 3.02
C VAL A 19 6.80 13.09 2.67
N HIS A 20 6.58 13.48 1.43
CA HIS A 20 6.89 14.81 0.93
C HIS A 20 5.59 15.57 0.68
N LEU A 21 5.30 16.53 1.54
CA LEU A 21 4.17 17.46 1.37
C LEU A 21 4.63 18.64 0.54
N GLY A 22 3.80 19.09 -0.40
CA GLY A 22 4.17 20.24 -1.22
C GLY A 22 3.16 20.59 -2.30
N HIS A 23 3.57 21.57 -3.07
CA HIS A 23 2.90 22.01 -4.28
C HIS A 23 3.61 21.34 -5.47
N TYR A 24 2.86 20.60 -6.26
CA TYR A 24 3.39 19.81 -7.37
C TYR A 24 2.79 20.24 -8.69
N GLN A 25 3.59 20.16 -9.74
CA GLN A 25 3.20 20.46 -11.10
C GLN A 25 3.53 19.27 -11.99
N VAL A 26 2.54 18.80 -12.73
CA VAL A 26 2.66 17.81 -13.79
C VAL A 26 2.60 18.58 -15.12
N GLU A 27 3.64 18.44 -15.93
CA GLU A 27 3.75 19.05 -17.25
C GLU A 27 4.19 18.00 -18.27
N ASP A 28 3.60 18.05 -19.45
CA ASP A 28 3.88 17.11 -20.54
C ASP A 28 3.82 15.63 -20.07
N GLY A 29 2.84 15.31 -19.23
CA GLY A 29 2.63 13.95 -18.70
C GLY A 29 3.65 13.50 -17.67
N SER A 30 4.51 14.39 -17.18
CA SER A 30 5.59 14.01 -16.24
C SER A 30 5.65 14.93 -15.02
N ILE A 31 6.24 14.39 -13.95
CA ILE A 31 6.47 15.12 -12.70
C ILE A 31 7.93 15.02 -12.30
N SER A 32 8.53 16.16 -11.91
CA SER A 32 9.93 16.18 -11.44
C SER A 32 10.01 15.94 -9.93
N LEU A 33 10.57 14.81 -9.53
CA LEU A 33 10.71 14.39 -8.14
C LEU A 33 12.18 14.03 -7.85
N PRO A 34 13.04 15.03 -7.59
CA PRO A 34 14.49 14.84 -7.49
C PRO A 34 14.92 13.97 -6.29
N PHE A 35 14.03 13.75 -5.34
CA PHE A 35 14.26 12.87 -4.18
C PHE A 35 13.99 11.38 -4.47
N LEU A 36 13.48 11.03 -5.67
CA LEU A 36 13.24 9.65 -6.08
C LEU A 36 14.35 9.13 -6.99
N SER A 37 14.63 7.84 -6.87
CA SER A 37 15.54 7.14 -7.78
C SER A 37 14.78 6.50 -8.95
N PRO A 38 15.40 6.37 -10.14
CA PRO A 38 14.79 5.63 -11.25
C PRO A 38 14.43 4.19 -10.83
N GLY A 39 13.23 3.75 -11.19
CA GLY A 39 12.67 2.46 -10.83
C GLY A 39 12.04 2.41 -9.43
N GLN A 40 12.13 3.47 -8.64
CA GLN A 40 11.51 3.53 -7.32
C GLN A 40 9.99 3.71 -7.43
N TYR A 41 9.24 2.99 -6.61
CA TYR A 41 7.80 3.19 -6.49
C TYR A 41 7.51 4.42 -5.65
N PHE A 42 6.47 5.14 -6.03
CA PHE A 42 5.95 6.27 -5.28
C PHE A 42 4.43 6.35 -5.40
N ARG A 43 3.81 7.01 -4.45
CA ARG A 43 2.37 7.25 -4.46
C ARG A 43 2.09 8.75 -4.43
N ILE A 44 1.19 9.20 -5.30
CA ILE A 44 0.63 10.55 -5.28
C ILE A 44 -0.65 10.51 -4.46
N LEU A 45 -0.86 11.53 -3.62
CA LEU A 45 -2.06 11.74 -2.83
C LEU A 45 -2.50 13.20 -2.91
N GLY A 46 -3.81 13.41 -3.03
CA GLY A 46 -4.40 14.76 -3.09
C GLY A 46 -4.45 15.36 -4.48
N SER A 47 -4.00 14.65 -5.51
CA SER A 47 -4.22 14.97 -6.91
C SER A 47 -5.65 14.62 -7.30
N VAL A 48 -6.24 15.39 -8.21
CA VAL A 48 -7.58 15.09 -8.76
C VAL A 48 -7.51 14.02 -9.84
N PHE A 49 -6.45 14.06 -10.66
CA PHE A 49 -6.33 13.20 -11.84
C PHE A 49 -5.26 12.09 -11.68
N ASN A 50 -4.29 12.30 -10.79
CA ASN A 50 -3.11 11.44 -10.67
C ASN A 50 -2.97 10.80 -9.28
N ASP A 51 -4.03 10.71 -8.45
CA ASP A 51 -3.93 9.95 -7.19
C ASP A 51 -3.71 8.47 -7.49
N GLY A 52 -2.64 7.86 -6.94
CA GLY A 52 -2.32 6.48 -7.21
C GLY A 52 -0.85 6.12 -7.05
N LEU A 53 -0.54 4.85 -7.38
CA LEU A 53 0.79 4.25 -7.30
C LEU A 53 1.48 4.25 -8.66
N TYR A 54 2.72 4.73 -8.70
CA TYR A 54 3.53 4.86 -9.90
C TYR A 54 4.95 4.33 -9.68
N GLN A 55 5.69 4.15 -10.77
CA GLN A 55 7.13 3.89 -10.75
C GLN A 55 7.86 5.04 -11.46
N TYR A 56 8.87 5.59 -10.80
CA TYR A 56 9.59 6.76 -11.30
C TYR A 56 10.70 6.38 -12.32
N PRO A 57 10.87 7.13 -13.42
CA PRO A 57 9.99 8.16 -13.92
C PRO A 57 8.72 7.58 -14.55
N THR A 58 7.62 8.32 -14.49
CA THR A 58 6.35 7.94 -15.13
C THR A 58 5.99 8.95 -16.22
N PRO A 59 5.67 8.51 -17.45
CA PRO A 59 5.41 9.42 -18.56
C PRO A 59 3.93 9.72 -18.81
N ASP A 60 3.01 9.05 -18.15
CA ASP A 60 1.59 9.03 -18.53
C ASP A 60 0.69 9.70 -17.46
N LEU A 61 1.18 10.76 -16.82
CA LEU A 61 0.37 11.55 -15.91
C LEU A 61 -0.48 12.57 -16.67
N THR A 62 -1.61 12.95 -16.09
CA THR A 62 -2.42 14.05 -16.59
C THR A 62 -1.84 15.38 -16.10
N ASP A 63 -1.70 16.36 -17.00
CA ASP A 63 -1.20 17.69 -16.64
C ASP A 63 -2.12 18.35 -15.63
N GLU A 64 -1.56 18.71 -14.48
CA GLU A 64 -2.25 19.44 -13.42
C GLU A 64 -1.26 20.07 -12.44
N THR A 65 -1.79 20.95 -11.63
CA THR A 65 -1.09 21.50 -10.47
C THR A 65 -1.92 21.19 -9.23
N PHE A 66 -1.29 20.61 -8.20
CA PHE A 66 -2.00 20.19 -6.99
C PHE A 66 -1.17 20.42 -5.72
N ASP A 67 -1.86 20.63 -4.61
CA ASP A 67 -1.29 20.58 -3.27
C ASP A 67 -1.57 19.22 -2.67
N GLY A 68 -0.51 18.50 -2.30
CA GLY A 68 -0.68 17.12 -1.84
C GLY A 68 0.56 16.52 -1.23
N ALA A 69 0.63 15.21 -1.27
CA ALA A 69 1.76 14.44 -0.79
C ALA A 69 2.29 13.49 -1.85
N VAL A 70 3.60 13.35 -1.90
CA VAL A 70 4.27 12.26 -2.61
C VAL A 70 4.92 11.35 -1.58
N TRP A 71 4.56 10.08 -1.60
CA TRP A 71 5.14 9.05 -0.75
C TRP A 71 6.21 8.28 -1.51
N ALA A 72 7.46 8.38 -1.06
CA ALA A 72 8.56 7.57 -1.56
C ALA A 72 8.52 6.18 -0.91
N LEU A 73 8.46 5.12 -1.71
CA LEU A 73 8.25 3.76 -1.24
C LEU A 73 9.48 2.89 -1.47
N ALA A 74 9.75 1.97 -0.53
CA ALA A 74 10.79 0.96 -0.62
C ALA A 74 10.16 -0.44 -0.70
N VAL A 75 9.31 -0.66 -1.72
CA VAL A 75 8.58 -1.93 -1.89
C VAL A 75 9.57 -3.07 -2.12
N PRO A 76 9.59 -4.12 -1.26
CA PRO A 76 10.48 -5.25 -1.45
C PRO A 76 10.22 -5.97 -2.77
N ARG A 77 11.27 -6.36 -3.48
CA ARG A 77 11.16 -7.10 -4.74
C ARG A 77 10.28 -8.34 -4.63
N ALA A 78 10.32 -9.03 -3.48
CA ALA A 78 9.48 -10.20 -3.23
C ALA A 78 7.97 -9.87 -3.20
N VAL A 79 7.59 -8.65 -2.79
CA VAL A 79 6.20 -8.18 -2.83
C VAL A 79 5.78 -7.85 -4.26
N VAL A 80 6.66 -7.23 -5.04
CA VAL A 80 6.41 -6.96 -6.46
C VAL A 80 6.21 -8.28 -7.22
N GLN A 81 7.11 -9.25 -7.03
CA GLN A 81 6.98 -10.58 -7.65
C GLN A 81 5.68 -11.30 -7.23
N LEU A 82 5.29 -11.18 -5.96
CA LEU A 82 4.03 -11.71 -5.49
C LEU A 82 2.82 -11.04 -6.17
N ALA A 83 2.92 -9.74 -6.43
CA ALA A 83 1.88 -9.00 -7.15
C ALA A 83 1.74 -9.49 -8.60
N ASP A 84 2.85 -9.77 -9.27
CA ASP A 84 2.84 -10.32 -10.63
C ASP A 84 2.21 -11.73 -10.66
N GLU A 85 2.55 -12.58 -9.68
CA GLU A 85 1.96 -13.92 -9.56
C GLU A 85 0.45 -13.87 -9.29
N ILE A 86 0.00 -12.96 -8.43
CA ILE A 86 -1.42 -12.76 -8.13
C ILE A 86 -2.15 -12.24 -9.37
N ALA A 87 -1.58 -11.28 -10.09
CA ALA A 87 -2.14 -10.78 -11.33
C ALA A 87 -2.31 -11.90 -12.38
N ALA A 88 -1.30 -12.74 -12.54
CA ALA A 88 -1.35 -13.89 -13.44
C ALA A 88 -2.39 -14.93 -13.01
N TRP A 89 -2.55 -15.15 -11.72
CA TRP A 89 -3.59 -16.02 -11.18
C TRP A 89 -4.98 -15.44 -11.45
N GLU A 90 -5.18 -14.16 -11.22
CA GLU A 90 -6.46 -13.49 -11.40
C GLU A 90 -6.91 -13.47 -12.87
N GLN A 91 -5.98 -13.25 -13.80
CA GLN A 91 -6.26 -13.36 -15.23
C GLN A 91 -6.81 -14.75 -15.61
N LYS A 92 -6.33 -15.82 -14.97
CA LYS A 92 -6.75 -17.19 -15.24
C LYS A 92 -8.05 -17.57 -14.53
N ASN A 93 -8.27 -17.07 -13.35
CA ASN A 93 -9.29 -17.55 -12.41
C ASN A 93 -10.33 -16.49 -12.04
N GLY A 94 -10.07 -15.21 -12.29
CA GLY A 94 -10.92 -14.09 -11.85
C GLY A 94 -12.33 -14.15 -12.45
N ALA A 95 -12.46 -14.46 -13.74
CA ALA A 95 -13.76 -14.64 -14.38
C ALA A 95 -14.54 -15.82 -13.78
N ALA A 96 -13.82 -16.86 -13.35
CA ALA A 96 -14.39 -18.04 -12.70
C ALA A 96 -14.76 -17.75 -11.23
N ALA A 97 -13.97 -16.91 -10.53
CA ALA A 97 -14.26 -16.49 -9.16
C ALA A 97 -15.42 -15.49 -9.08
N ALA A 98 -15.68 -14.72 -10.14
CA ALA A 98 -16.77 -13.77 -10.22
C ALA A 98 -18.15 -14.41 -10.51
N GLY A 99 -18.21 -15.70 -10.83
CA GLY A 99 -19.48 -16.40 -11.07
C GLY A 99 -20.26 -16.66 -9.79
N PRO A 100 -21.59 -16.50 -9.79
CA PRO A 100 -22.41 -16.69 -8.60
C PRO A 100 -22.54 -18.16 -8.15
N TYR A 101 -21.98 -19.11 -8.90
CA TYR A 101 -22.13 -20.55 -8.64
C TYR A 101 -20.80 -21.18 -8.26
N THR A 102 -20.78 -21.84 -7.10
CA THR A 102 -19.66 -22.66 -6.60
C THR A 102 -19.71 -24.10 -7.15
N SER A 103 -20.82 -24.50 -7.74
CA SER A 103 -20.99 -25.82 -8.36
C SER A 103 -21.87 -25.73 -9.61
N GLU A 104 -21.48 -26.41 -10.67
CA GLU A 104 -22.29 -26.63 -11.85
C GLU A 104 -22.45 -28.12 -12.10
N SER A 105 -23.68 -28.56 -12.40
CA SER A 105 -23.98 -29.93 -12.78
C SER A 105 -24.69 -29.90 -14.14
N PHE A 106 -24.04 -30.50 -15.16
CA PHE A 106 -24.63 -30.65 -16.49
C PHE A 106 -24.27 -32.02 -17.07
N GLY A 107 -25.26 -32.75 -17.52
CA GLY A 107 -25.08 -34.00 -18.26
C GLY A 107 -24.31 -35.11 -17.54
N GLY A 108 -24.40 -35.20 -16.18
CA GLY A 108 -23.67 -36.19 -15.40
C GLY A 108 -22.25 -35.78 -14.98
N TYR A 109 -21.81 -34.60 -15.35
CA TYR A 109 -20.57 -33.99 -14.86
C TYR A 109 -20.89 -33.00 -13.72
N SER A 110 -20.30 -33.21 -12.55
CA SER A 110 -20.40 -32.31 -11.41
C SER A 110 -19.02 -31.71 -11.17
N TYR A 111 -18.91 -30.40 -11.21
CA TYR A 111 -17.69 -29.66 -10.86
C TYR A 111 -17.98 -28.81 -9.62
N THR A 112 -17.20 -29.04 -8.57
CA THR A 112 -17.27 -28.23 -7.35
C THR A 112 -15.98 -27.44 -7.23
N ARG A 113 -16.10 -26.13 -7.14
CA ARG A 113 -14.98 -25.22 -6.88
C ARG A 113 -14.70 -25.17 -5.39
N ALA A 114 -13.43 -24.97 -5.04
CA ALA A 114 -13.07 -24.66 -3.67
C ALA A 114 -13.74 -23.33 -3.27
N ALA A 115 -14.50 -23.39 -2.19
CA ALA A 115 -15.22 -22.24 -1.63
C ALA A 115 -14.62 -21.88 -0.26
N ALA A 116 -14.74 -20.61 0.09
CA ALA A 116 -14.46 -20.14 1.44
C ALA A 116 -15.48 -20.71 2.44
N SER A 117 -15.22 -20.59 3.74
CA SER A 117 -16.10 -21.11 4.80
C SER A 117 -17.52 -20.52 4.79
N ASP A 118 -17.69 -19.36 4.14
CA ASP A 118 -18.98 -18.66 3.94
C ASP A 118 -19.66 -19.04 2.61
N GLY A 119 -19.11 -19.98 1.84
CA GLY A 119 -19.66 -20.47 0.58
C GLY A 119 -19.34 -19.61 -0.65
N ARG A 120 -18.61 -18.47 -0.50
CA ARG A 120 -18.19 -17.66 -1.64
C ARG A 120 -17.00 -18.30 -2.38
N PRO A 121 -16.83 -18.04 -3.68
CA PRO A 121 -15.62 -18.45 -4.38
C PRO A 121 -14.36 -17.86 -3.72
N LEU A 122 -13.28 -18.64 -3.69
CA LEU A 122 -11.99 -18.17 -3.16
C LEU A 122 -11.41 -17.09 -4.07
N GLY A 123 -11.13 -15.92 -3.50
CA GLY A 123 -10.39 -14.85 -4.15
C GLY A 123 -8.88 -14.99 -3.97
N TRP A 124 -8.11 -14.14 -4.63
CA TRP A 124 -6.66 -14.11 -4.46
C TRP A 124 -6.25 -13.85 -2.99
N GLN A 125 -7.05 -13.06 -2.25
CA GLN A 125 -6.82 -12.78 -0.83
C GLN A 125 -6.78 -14.06 0.00
N ASP A 126 -7.64 -15.03 -0.31
CA ASP A 126 -7.70 -16.32 0.40
C ASP A 126 -6.54 -17.23 -0.01
N ILE A 127 -6.31 -17.34 -1.32
CA ILE A 127 -5.30 -18.23 -1.91
C ILE A 127 -3.89 -17.84 -1.47
N PHE A 128 -3.58 -16.55 -1.45
CA PHE A 128 -2.26 -16.03 -1.13
C PHE A 128 -2.13 -15.54 0.31
N SER A 129 -3.14 -15.73 1.16
CA SER A 129 -3.21 -15.22 2.54
C SER A 129 -1.95 -15.54 3.37
N ALA A 130 -1.46 -16.79 3.32
CA ALA A 130 -0.29 -17.21 4.05
C ALA A 130 1.01 -16.50 3.60
N ARG A 131 1.11 -16.18 2.31
CA ARG A 131 2.26 -15.46 1.74
C ARG A 131 2.19 -13.96 2.00
N LEU A 132 0.98 -13.42 2.06
CA LEU A 132 0.71 -12.00 2.33
C LEU A 132 0.88 -11.67 3.81
N SER A 133 0.51 -12.58 4.71
CA SER A 133 0.44 -12.33 6.16
C SER A 133 1.74 -11.78 6.75
N ARG A 134 2.90 -12.27 6.30
CA ARG A 134 4.22 -11.81 6.77
C ARG A 134 4.55 -10.35 6.43
N TRP A 135 3.87 -9.78 5.44
CA TRP A 135 4.08 -8.41 4.97
C TRP A 135 3.04 -7.43 5.53
N ARG A 136 1.98 -7.97 6.15
CA ARG A 136 0.88 -7.16 6.67
C ARG A 136 1.34 -6.38 7.89
N LYS A 137 1.13 -5.07 7.86
CA LYS A 137 1.21 -4.28 9.08
C LYS A 137 0.00 -4.58 9.95
N VAL A 138 0.25 -5.00 11.18
CA VAL A 138 -0.78 -5.03 12.21
C VAL A 138 -1.31 -3.60 12.34
N HIS A 139 -2.62 -3.41 12.30
CA HIS A 139 -3.22 -2.12 12.61
C HIS A 139 -2.68 -1.73 13.97
N GLY A 140 -1.91 -0.65 14.01
CA GLY A 140 -1.19 -0.28 15.21
C GLY A 140 -2.17 -0.27 16.36
N VAL A 141 -1.87 -1.02 17.40
CA VAL A 141 -2.20 -0.56 18.73
C VAL A 141 -1.75 0.88 18.66
N ALA A 142 -2.71 1.81 18.62
CA ALA A 142 -2.38 3.19 18.78
C ALA A 142 -1.45 3.18 19.98
N PHE A 143 -0.17 3.54 19.80
CA PHE A 143 0.60 3.98 20.93
C PHE A 143 -0.25 5.12 21.43
N ALA A 144 -1.08 4.81 22.43
CA ALA A 144 -1.66 5.83 23.26
C ALA A 144 -0.41 6.59 23.68
N ALA A 145 -0.20 7.74 23.05
CA ALA A 145 0.70 8.72 23.59
C ALA A 145 0.23 8.80 25.01
N GLN A 146 0.98 8.18 25.93
CA GLN A 146 0.72 8.34 27.33
C GLN A 146 0.77 9.84 27.50
N ALA A 147 -0.41 10.43 27.59
CA ALA A 147 -0.54 11.81 27.92
C ALA A 147 0.31 11.98 29.18
N MET A 148 1.44 12.66 29.07
CA MET A 148 2.22 13.03 30.24
C MET A 148 1.23 13.66 31.21
N PRO A 149 1.18 13.20 32.44
CA PRO A 149 0.25 13.77 33.42
C PRO A 149 0.47 15.29 33.45
N PRO A 150 -0.59 16.08 33.44
CA PRO A 150 -0.46 17.53 33.45
C PRO A 150 0.30 17.92 34.76
N GLY A 151 1.52 18.46 34.63
CA GLY A 151 2.32 18.90 35.75
C GLY A 151 3.81 18.55 35.71
N THR A 152 4.29 17.71 34.80
CA THR A 152 5.74 17.51 34.63
C THR A 152 6.28 18.49 33.58
N ALA A 153 6.37 19.77 33.97
CA ALA A 153 7.20 20.71 33.25
C ALA A 153 8.65 20.24 33.37
N TRP A 154 9.27 19.96 32.24
CA TRP A 154 10.71 19.70 32.17
C TRP A 154 11.43 20.93 32.70
N HIS A 155 12.13 20.78 33.86
CA HIS A 155 13.05 21.79 34.33
C HIS A 155 14.46 21.43 33.89
N PRO A 156 15.17 22.31 33.17
CA PRO A 156 16.58 22.09 32.88
C PRO A 156 17.36 22.03 34.20
N PRO A 157 18.41 21.19 34.29
CA PRO A 157 19.25 21.11 35.49
C PRO A 157 19.84 22.49 35.80
N ASP A 158 19.73 22.89 37.09
CA ASP A 158 20.24 24.15 37.58
C ASP A 158 21.77 24.19 37.44
N GLU A 159 22.28 25.02 36.53
CA GLU A 159 23.72 25.20 36.25
C GLU A 159 24.49 25.83 37.46
N ARG A 160 23.89 26.05 38.61
CA ARG A 160 24.50 26.72 39.75
C ARG A 160 25.22 25.79 40.73
N ARG A 161 25.49 24.54 40.40
CA ARG A 161 26.21 23.60 41.29
C ARG A 161 27.59 23.13 40.76
N LEU A 162 28.24 23.88 39.90
CA LEU A 162 29.64 23.66 39.61
C LEU A 162 30.46 24.92 39.96
N GLY A 163 30.61 25.14 41.25
CA GLY A 163 31.44 26.24 41.74
C GLY A 163 31.74 26.07 43.22
N LYS A 164 32.69 25.17 43.54
CA LYS A 164 33.79 25.33 44.52
C LYS A 164 34.66 24.08 44.51
#